data_13a9b6eb448e4e4d61fe9b7672102136
#
_entry.id   13a9b6eb448e4e4d61fe9b7672102136
#
_cell.length_a   1.000
_cell.length_b   1.000
_cell.length_c   1.000
_cell.angle_alpha   90.00
_cell.angle_beta   90.00
_cell.angle_gamma   90.00
#
_symmetry.space_group_name_H-M   'P 1'
#
loop_
_entity.id
_entity.type
_entity.pdbx_description
1 polymer ?
#
loop_
_entity_poly.entity_id
_entity_poly.type
_entity_poly.pdbx_seq_one_letter_code
_entity_poly.pdbx_strand_id
1 'polypeptide(L)'
;MANGKTAIVFPGQGSQRHGMGKDFYESTPGCRRIYEQASDALGWDVAALCFGEDEKLNLTAYAQPSIVVTEIAMLKAIIDQYGITPDVFGGHSLGEYTALVAAGVLPLETVLRIVHIRGSLMQEAVPVGEGGMAAVIRKDIDTRTIRELLADLPIDVANINSPNQIVISGRSKAMPEAERRLAKALADRKSTRLNSSHS
;
A
#
# COMPACT_ATOMS: atom_id res chain seq x y z
N MET A 1 32.86 15.30 -4.59
CA MET A 1 31.40 15.22 -4.30
C MET A 1 31.17 13.87 -3.64
N ALA A 2 30.58 13.84 -2.46
CA ALA A 2 30.27 12.56 -1.81
C ALA A 2 29.31 11.78 -2.73
N ASN A 3 29.70 10.56 -3.14
CA ASN A 3 28.82 9.65 -3.84
C ASN A 3 27.71 9.23 -2.87
N GLY A 4 26.62 10.00 -2.84
CA GLY A 4 25.41 9.62 -2.11
C GLY A 4 24.84 8.34 -2.69
N LYS A 5 24.37 7.42 -1.83
CA LYS A 5 23.62 6.24 -2.27
C LYS A 5 22.20 6.64 -2.64
N THR A 6 21.66 6.00 -3.68
CA THR A 6 20.28 6.20 -4.14
C THR A 6 19.41 5.04 -3.65
N ALA A 7 18.34 5.37 -2.92
CA ALA A 7 17.32 4.42 -2.50
C ALA A 7 16.02 4.70 -3.25
N ILE A 8 15.36 3.66 -3.74
CA ILE A 8 13.99 3.74 -4.27
C ILE A 8 13.08 2.96 -3.33
N VAL A 9 11.98 3.61 -2.92
CA VAL A 9 11.00 3.03 -2.01
C VAL A 9 9.62 3.03 -2.65
N PHE A 10 8.88 1.94 -2.40
CA PHE A 10 7.57 1.71 -2.97
C PHE A 10 6.47 1.80 -1.91
N PRO A 11 5.37 2.54 -2.18
CA PRO A 11 4.24 2.61 -1.27
C PRO A 11 3.49 1.28 -1.18
N GLY A 12 2.55 1.22 -0.24
CA GLY A 12 1.66 0.08 -0.07
C GLY A 12 0.28 0.32 -0.65
N GLN A 13 -0.64 -0.62 -0.34
CA GLN A 13 -2.06 -0.51 -0.67
C GLN A 13 -2.64 0.80 -0.12
N GLY A 14 -3.56 1.41 -0.88
CA GLY A 14 -4.11 2.74 -0.63
C GLY A 14 -3.51 3.82 -1.53
N SER A 15 -2.48 3.49 -2.32
CA SER A 15 -1.89 4.39 -3.32
C SER A 15 -2.59 4.31 -4.69
N GLN A 16 -3.49 3.30 -4.91
CA GLN A 16 -4.20 3.13 -6.18
C GLN A 16 -5.18 4.29 -6.43
N ARG A 17 -5.30 4.63 -7.71
CA ARG A 17 -6.29 5.60 -8.21
C ARG A 17 -6.57 5.33 -9.68
N HIS A 18 -7.76 5.64 -10.16
CA HIS A 18 -8.06 5.59 -11.58
C HIS A 18 -7.13 6.52 -12.36
N GLY A 19 -6.63 6.02 -13.48
CA GLY A 19 -5.64 6.72 -14.31
C GLY A 19 -4.19 6.59 -13.86
N MET A 20 -3.89 5.83 -12.78
CA MET A 20 -2.50 5.66 -12.30
C MET A 20 -1.61 5.03 -13.37
N GLY A 21 -0.48 5.69 -13.67
CA GLY A 21 0.52 5.21 -14.65
C GLY A 21 0.14 5.34 -16.12
N LYS A 22 -1.02 5.95 -16.45
CA LYS A 22 -1.48 6.10 -17.83
C LYS A 22 -0.53 6.93 -18.67
N ASP A 23 -0.03 8.02 -18.14
CA ASP A 23 0.95 8.88 -18.78
C ASP A 23 2.26 8.16 -19.14
N PHE A 24 2.76 7.30 -18.25
CA PHE A 24 3.92 6.44 -18.52
C PHE A 24 3.61 5.36 -19.56
N TYR A 25 2.45 4.75 -19.49
CA TYR A 25 1.99 3.75 -20.45
C TYR A 25 1.92 4.34 -21.88
N GLU A 26 1.38 5.55 -22.04
CA GLU A 26 1.22 6.20 -23.32
C GLU A 26 2.55 6.72 -23.90
N SER A 27 3.44 7.22 -23.04
CA SER A 27 4.70 7.85 -23.48
C SER A 27 5.87 6.89 -23.61
N THR A 28 5.85 5.73 -22.95
CA THR A 28 7.01 4.84 -22.84
C THR A 28 6.69 3.42 -23.31
N PRO A 29 7.19 2.96 -24.47
CA PRO A 29 6.90 1.62 -24.99
C PRO A 29 7.28 0.48 -24.04
N GLY A 30 8.33 0.68 -23.21
CA GLY A 30 8.73 -0.28 -22.16
C GLY A 30 7.68 -0.46 -21.10
N CYS A 31 6.99 0.61 -20.70
CA CYS A 31 5.90 0.55 -19.73
C CYS A 31 4.71 -0.23 -20.28
N ARG A 32 4.33 0.01 -21.53
CA ARG A 32 3.24 -0.72 -22.18
C ARG A 32 3.46 -2.23 -22.14
N ARG A 33 4.67 -2.70 -22.48
CA ARG A 33 5.01 -4.13 -22.40
C ARG A 33 4.86 -4.71 -20.98
N ILE A 34 5.15 -3.94 -19.95
CA ILE A 34 4.98 -4.38 -18.56
C ILE A 34 3.50 -4.62 -18.25
N TYR A 35 2.60 -3.74 -18.67
CA TYR A 35 1.15 -3.93 -18.50
C TYR A 35 0.62 -5.11 -19.32
N GLU A 36 1.14 -5.33 -20.54
CA GLU A 36 0.80 -6.48 -21.40
C GLU A 36 1.21 -7.80 -20.72
N GLN A 37 2.47 -7.92 -20.26
CA GLN A 37 2.96 -9.08 -19.52
C GLN A 37 2.15 -9.34 -18.25
N ALA A 38 1.77 -8.30 -17.54
CA ALA A 38 0.94 -8.41 -16.35
C ALA A 38 -0.46 -8.93 -16.68
N SER A 39 -1.07 -8.44 -17.76
CA SER A 39 -2.38 -8.89 -18.22
C SER A 39 -2.35 -10.37 -18.61
N ASP A 40 -1.31 -10.81 -19.32
CA ASP A 40 -1.11 -12.22 -19.66
C ASP A 40 -0.95 -13.10 -18.41
N ALA A 41 -0.19 -12.64 -17.41
CA ALA A 41 0.06 -13.39 -16.18
C ALA A 41 -1.17 -13.53 -15.28
N LEU A 42 -2.04 -12.51 -15.29
CA LEU A 42 -3.21 -12.41 -14.42
C LEU A 42 -4.52 -12.86 -15.08
N GLY A 43 -4.56 -12.90 -16.42
CA GLY A 43 -5.75 -13.30 -17.19
C GLY A 43 -6.83 -12.23 -17.31
N TRP A 44 -6.49 -10.95 -17.07
CA TRP A 44 -7.37 -9.79 -17.24
C TRP A 44 -6.58 -8.55 -17.66
N ASP A 45 -7.25 -7.59 -18.31
CA ASP A 45 -6.62 -6.36 -18.82
C ASP A 45 -6.31 -5.40 -17.67
N VAL A 46 -5.03 -5.37 -17.25
CA VAL A 46 -4.55 -4.52 -16.16
C VAL A 46 -4.59 -3.05 -16.55
N ALA A 47 -4.30 -2.72 -17.82
CA ALA A 47 -4.31 -1.35 -18.29
C ALA A 47 -5.75 -0.79 -18.29
N ALA A 48 -6.71 -1.56 -18.82
CA ALA A 48 -8.12 -1.18 -18.81
C ALA A 48 -8.63 -0.95 -17.37
N LEU A 49 -8.26 -1.83 -16.43
CA LEU A 49 -8.64 -1.67 -15.02
C LEU A 49 -8.01 -0.42 -14.39
N CYS A 50 -6.71 -0.17 -14.61
CA CYS A 50 -6.02 0.97 -14.02
C CYS A 50 -6.48 2.31 -14.59
N PHE A 51 -6.83 2.36 -15.89
CA PHE A 51 -7.12 3.61 -16.61
C PHE A 51 -8.60 3.93 -16.72
N GLY A 52 -9.46 2.91 -16.54
CA GLY A 52 -10.93 3.06 -16.51
C GLY A 52 -11.46 3.51 -15.16
N GLU A 53 -12.77 3.38 -15.00
CA GLU A 53 -13.51 3.75 -13.77
C GLU A 53 -14.11 2.49 -13.10
N ASP A 54 -13.52 1.31 -13.33
CA ASP A 54 -14.01 0.05 -12.76
C ASP A 54 -13.68 -0.03 -11.26
N GLU A 55 -14.73 -0.11 -10.43
CA GLU A 55 -14.62 -0.22 -8.98
C GLU A 55 -13.84 -1.45 -8.48
N LYS A 56 -13.61 -2.45 -9.35
CA LYS A 56 -12.72 -3.57 -9.03
C LYS A 56 -11.32 -3.13 -8.63
N LEU A 57 -10.85 -1.95 -9.09
CA LEU A 57 -9.56 -1.40 -8.68
C LEU A 57 -9.49 -1.17 -7.17
N ASN A 58 -10.62 -0.99 -6.48
CA ASN A 58 -10.69 -0.81 -5.04
C ASN A 58 -10.73 -2.14 -4.26
N LEU A 59 -10.94 -3.27 -4.94
CA LEU A 59 -10.90 -4.59 -4.32
C LEU A 59 -9.44 -5.03 -4.13
N THR A 60 -9.10 -5.49 -2.93
CA THR A 60 -7.71 -5.83 -2.56
C THR A 60 -7.04 -6.80 -3.52
N ALA A 61 -7.79 -7.80 -4.01
CA ALA A 61 -7.29 -8.80 -4.98
C ALA A 61 -6.84 -8.18 -6.32
N TYR A 62 -7.44 -7.08 -6.73
CA TYR A 62 -7.12 -6.35 -7.96
C TYR A 62 -6.21 -5.15 -7.72
N ALA A 63 -6.39 -4.43 -6.60
CA ALA A 63 -5.59 -3.28 -6.24
C ALA A 63 -4.11 -3.63 -6.12
N GLN A 64 -3.79 -4.73 -5.41
CA GLN A 64 -2.41 -5.11 -5.14
C GLN A 64 -1.61 -5.37 -6.42
N PRO A 65 -2.00 -6.26 -7.35
CA PRO A 65 -1.25 -6.45 -8.57
C PRO A 65 -1.22 -5.19 -9.46
N SER A 66 -2.29 -4.40 -9.51
CA SER A 66 -2.35 -3.15 -10.28
C SER A 66 -1.32 -2.12 -9.80
N ILE A 67 -1.15 -1.98 -8.48
CA ILE A 67 -0.13 -1.10 -7.89
C ILE A 67 1.27 -1.59 -8.28
N VAL A 68 1.58 -2.87 -8.09
CA VAL A 68 2.90 -3.44 -8.42
C VAL A 68 3.25 -3.20 -9.90
N VAL A 69 2.31 -3.46 -10.82
CA VAL A 69 2.52 -3.22 -12.25
C VAL A 69 2.83 -1.76 -12.53
N THR A 70 2.05 -0.86 -11.96
CA THR A 70 2.23 0.59 -12.14
C THR A 70 3.58 1.05 -11.60
N GLU A 71 3.96 0.60 -10.42
CA GLU A 71 5.24 0.95 -9.79
C GLU A 71 6.45 0.46 -10.61
N ILE A 72 6.40 -0.77 -11.11
CA ILE A 72 7.47 -1.33 -11.95
C ILE A 72 7.53 -0.62 -13.31
N ALA A 73 6.40 -0.28 -13.91
CA ALA A 73 6.36 0.50 -15.14
C ALA A 73 6.95 1.90 -14.95
N MET A 74 6.58 2.60 -13.87
CA MET A 74 7.13 3.91 -13.54
C MET A 74 8.63 3.84 -13.25
N LEU A 75 9.08 2.84 -12.49
CA LEU A 75 10.51 2.60 -12.24
C LEU A 75 11.29 2.42 -13.55
N LYS A 76 10.75 1.59 -14.46
CA LYS A 76 11.37 1.37 -15.79
C LYS A 76 11.50 2.66 -16.58
N ALA A 77 10.46 3.48 -16.62
CA ALA A 77 10.48 4.77 -17.31
C ALA A 77 11.52 5.73 -16.71
N ILE A 78 11.58 5.82 -15.38
CA ILE A 78 12.53 6.70 -14.68
C ILE A 78 13.97 6.26 -14.93
N ILE A 79 14.25 4.96 -14.85
CA ILE A 79 15.60 4.42 -15.13
C ILE A 79 15.98 4.70 -16.57
N ASP A 80 15.10 4.43 -17.54
CA ASP A 80 15.38 4.63 -18.96
C ASP A 80 15.59 6.11 -19.31
N GLN A 81 14.81 7.00 -18.73
CA GLN A 81 14.87 8.42 -19.03
C GLN A 81 16.04 9.15 -18.37
N TYR A 82 16.36 8.78 -17.12
CA TYR A 82 17.32 9.53 -16.32
C TYR A 82 18.63 8.77 -16.04
N GLY A 83 18.74 7.50 -16.45
CA GLY A 83 19.93 6.68 -16.22
C GLY A 83 20.23 6.45 -14.73
N ILE A 84 19.21 6.50 -13.87
CA ILE A 84 19.38 6.31 -12.42
C ILE A 84 19.76 4.86 -12.16
N THR A 85 20.81 4.66 -11.36
CA THR A 85 21.23 3.34 -10.87
C THR A 85 20.99 3.29 -9.36
N PRO A 86 19.89 2.69 -8.88
CA PRO A 86 19.62 2.58 -7.45
C PRO A 86 20.56 1.61 -6.76
N ASP A 87 21.01 1.96 -5.55
CA ASP A 87 21.84 1.08 -4.71
C ASP A 87 20.99 0.12 -3.88
N VAL A 88 19.77 0.57 -3.49
CA VAL A 88 18.86 -0.21 -2.64
C VAL A 88 17.42 0.04 -3.02
N PHE A 89 16.60 -0.98 -2.80
CA PHE A 89 15.14 -0.89 -2.91
C PHE A 89 14.49 -1.25 -1.57
N GLY A 90 13.36 -0.63 -1.28
CA GLY A 90 12.57 -0.92 -0.10
C GLY A 90 11.09 -0.67 -0.37
N GLY A 91 10.22 -1.16 0.50
CA GLY A 91 8.79 -0.95 0.33
C GLY A 91 8.01 -1.18 1.61
N HIS A 92 6.84 -0.57 1.69
CA HIS A 92 5.92 -0.72 2.81
C HIS A 92 4.85 -1.76 2.47
N SER A 93 4.75 -2.85 3.24
CA SER A 93 3.74 -3.90 3.07
C SER A 93 3.73 -4.45 1.64
N LEU A 94 2.78 -4.05 0.77
CA LEU A 94 2.73 -4.42 -0.64
C LEU A 94 3.98 -3.99 -1.41
N GLY A 95 4.50 -2.80 -1.12
CA GLY A 95 5.68 -2.26 -1.79
C GLY A 95 6.95 -3.10 -1.59
N GLU A 96 7.01 -3.96 -0.56
CA GLU A 96 8.09 -4.93 -0.38
C GLU A 96 8.16 -5.91 -1.56
N TYR A 97 7.01 -6.36 -2.07
CA TYR A 97 6.93 -7.22 -3.24
C TYR A 97 7.41 -6.50 -4.51
N THR A 98 7.06 -5.23 -4.66
CA THR A 98 7.59 -4.40 -5.76
C THR A 98 9.11 -4.25 -5.65
N ALA A 99 9.63 -4.04 -4.44
CA ALA A 99 11.07 -3.94 -4.19
C ALA A 99 11.81 -5.23 -4.56
N LEU A 100 11.23 -6.42 -4.31
CA LEU A 100 11.81 -7.71 -4.71
C LEU A 100 11.88 -7.86 -6.23
N VAL A 101 10.87 -7.38 -6.98
CA VAL A 101 10.91 -7.35 -8.45
C VAL A 101 11.97 -6.37 -8.93
N ALA A 102 11.98 -5.16 -8.37
CA ALA A 102 12.93 -4.11 -8.75
C ALA A 102 14.39 -4.52 -8.51
N ALA A 103 14.64 -5.29 -7.45
CA ALA A 103 15.95 -5.84 -7.11
C ALA A 103 16.34 -7.09 -7.94
N GLY A 104 15.45 -7.58 -8.82
CA GLY A 104 15.68 -8.78 -9.60
C GLY A 104 15.65 -10.09 -8.79
N VAL A 105 15.10 -10.07 -7.57
CA VAL A 105 15.02 -11.25 -6.69
C VAL A 105 13.91 -12.19 -7.16
N LEU A 106 12.76 -11.65 -7.58
CA LEU A 106 11.62 -12.40 -8.07
C LEU A 106 11.15 -11.86 -9.43
N PRO A 107 10.72 -12.76 -10.35
CA PRO A 107 10.09 -12.34 -11.61
C PRO A 107 8.77 -11.60 -11.34
N LEU A 108 8.44 -10.63 -12.19
CA LEU A 108 7.21 -9.85 -12.09
C LEU A 108 5.96 -10.74 -12.07
N GLU A 109 5.86 -11.70 -12.99
CA GLU A 109 4.70 -12.59 -13.12
C GLU A 109 4.47 -13.41 -11.86
N THR A 110 5.56 -13.85 -11.22
CA THR A 110 5.50 -14.59 -9.95
C THR A 110 4.93 -13.72 -8.84
N VAL A 111 5.44 -12.50 -8.72
CA VAL A 111 4.97 -11.55 -7.69
C VAL A 111 3.52 -11.18 -7.94
N LEU A 112 3.11 -10.93 -9.18
CA LEU A 112 1.72 -10.59 -9.50
C LEU A 112 0.73 -11.68 -9.07
N ARG A 113 1.06 -12.95 -9.30
CA ARG A 113 0.25 -14.09 -8.83
C ARG A 113 0.21 -14.17 -7.31
N ILE A 114 1.35 -13.97 -6.64
CA ILE A 114 1.44 -14.00 -5.17
C ILE A 114 0.57 -12.87 -4.57
N VAL A 115 0.70 -11.64 -5.05
CA VAL A 115 -0.05 -10.51 -4.47
C VAL A 115 -1.54 -10.56 -4.82
N HIS A 116 -1.92 -11.17 -5.95
CA HIS A 116 -3.32 -11.44 -6.27
C HIS A 116 -3.95 -12.44 -5.29
N ILE A 117 -3.26 -13.56 -5.03
CA ILE A 117 -3.69 -14.55 -4.02
C ILE A 117 -3.72 -13.92 -2.63
N ARG A 118 -2.67 -13.17 -2.27
CA ARG A 118 -2.61 -12.45 -0.99
C ARG A 118 -3.81 -11.52 -0.82
N GLY A 119 -4.13 -10.74 -1.86
CA GLY A 119 -5.26 -9.82 -1.84
C GLY A 119 -6.61 -10.54 -1.69
N SER A 120 -6.78 -11.67 -2.38
CA SER A 120 -7.99 -12.51 -2.27
C SER A 120 -8.14 -13.06 -0.85
N LEU A 121 -7.07 -13.63 -0.28
CA LEU A 121 -7.09 -14.17 1.08
C LEU A 121 -7.35 -13.09 2.14
N MET A 122 -6.79 -11.89 1.96
CA MET A 122 -7.07 -10.76 2.85
C MET A 122 -8.53 -10.35 2.80
N GLN A 123 -9.14 -10.35 1.61
CA GLN A 123 -10.54 -9.99 1.42
C GLN A 123 -11.50 -11.06 1.96
N GLU A 124 -11.12 -12.35 1.85
CA GLU A 124 -11.87 -13.46 2.46
C GLU A 124 -11.81 -13.42 3.98
N ALA A 125 -10.61 -13.13 4.54
CA ALA A 125 -10.40 -13.07 5.98
C ALA A 125 -11.22 -11.97 6.67
N VAL A 126 -11.43 -10.85 5.97
CA VAL A 126 -12.20 -9.71 6.46
C VAL A 126 -13.14 -9.23 5.36
N PRO A 127 -14.41 -9.66 5.36
CA PRO A 127 -15.40 -9.21 4.39
C PRO A 127 -15.57 -7.68 4.38
N VAL A 128 -15.88 -7.15 3.20
CA VAL A 128 -16.08 -5.70 3.02
C VAL A 128 -17.10 -5.15 4.03
N GLY A 129 -16.71 -4.10 4.74
CA GLY A 129 -17.53 -3.44 5.77
C GLY A 129 -17.47 -4.04 7.17
N GLU A 130 -16.84 -5.22 7.37
CA GLU A 130 -16.68 -5.81 8.70
C GLU A 130 -15.40 -5.34 9.41
N GLY A 131 -14.36 -5.05 8.64
CA GLY A 131 -13.10 -4.53 9.13
C GLY A 131 -12.99 -3.01 9.04
N GLY A 132 -12.16 -2.44 9.90
CA GLY A 132 -11.78 -1.04 9.87
C GLY A 132 -10.33 -0.85 10.27
N MET A 133 -9.73 0.20 9.75
CA MET A 133 -8.38 0.64 10.11
C MET A 133 -8.37 2.14 10.36
N ALA A 134 -7.56 2.58 11.33
CA ALA A 134 -7.34 4.00 11.56
C ALA A 134 -5.86 4.28 11.86
N ALA A 135 -5.34 5.35 11.28
CA ALA A 135 -4.01 5.85 11.58
C ALA A 135 -4.05 6.84 12.74
N VAL A 136 -3.37 6.51 13.81
CA VAL A 136 -3.13 7.39 14.96
C VAL A 136 -1.85 8.14 14.67
N ILE A 137 -1.96 9.44 14.46
CA ILE A 137 -0.83 10.32 14.12
C ILE A 137 -0.59 11.28 15.27
N ARG A 138 0.58 11.13 15.90
CA ARG A 138 0.99 11.97 17.03
C ARG A 138 2.50 11.85 17.24
N LYS A 139 3.12 12.91 17.70
CA LYS A 139 4.54 12.89 18.07
C LYS A 139 4.80 11.95 19.25
N ASP A 140 5.80 11.07 19.11
CA ASP A 140 6.27 10.14 20.13
C ASP A 140 5.13 9.27 20.72
N ILE A 141 4.46 8.49 19.86
CA ILE A 141 3.38 7.60 20.25
C ILE A 141 3.94 6.39 21.01
N ASP A 142 3.39 6.15 22.20
CA ASP A 142 3.66 4.93 22.94
C ASP A 142 2.66 3.83 22.57
N THR A 143 3.16 2.77 21.95
CA THR A 143 2.37 1.60 21.53
C THR A 143 1.71 0.89 22.72
N ARG A 144 2.35 0.86 23.89
CA ARG A 144 1.79 0.25 25.11
C ARG A 144 0.53 0.99 25.53
N THR A 145 0.59 2.31 25.59
CA THR A 145 -0.57 3.16 25.92
C THR A 145 -1.74 2.89 24.97
N ILE A 146 -1.48 2.77 23.66
CA ILE A 146 -2.54 2.43 22.70
C ILE A 146 -3.18 1.07 23.00
N ARG A 147 -2.36 0.04 23.22
CA ARG A 147 -2.86 -1.30 23.55
C ARG A 147 -3.66 -1.34 24.85
N GLU A 148 -3.21 -0.64 25.88
CA GLU A 148 -3.93 -0.56 27.16
C GLU A 148 -5.29 0.13 27.01
N LEU A 149 -5.38 1.21 26.24
CA LEU A 149 -6.63 1.93 25.98
C LEU A 149 -7.66 1.12 25.17
N LEU A 150 -7.20 0.17 24.39
CA LEU A 150 -8.03 -0.63 23.49
C LEU A 150 -8.18 -2.10 23.92
N ALA A 151 -7.64 -2.49 25.07
CA ALA A 151 -7.51 -3.89 25.50
C ALA A 151 -8.83 -4.68 25.57
N ASP A 152 -9.96 -4.01 25.83
CA ASP A 152 -11.30 -4.59 25.90
C ASP A 152 -12.09 -4.48 24.59
N LEU A 153 -11.51 -3.88 23.54
CA LEU A 153 -12.11 -3.76 22.22
C LEU A 153 -11.54 -4.81 21.27
N PRO A 154 -12.34 -5.28 20.29
CA PRO A 154 -11.85 -6.16 19.23
C PRO A 154 -11.02 -5.39 18.20
N ILE A 155 -9.98 -4.71 18.67
CA ILE A 155 -9.06 -3.86 17.92
C ILE A 155 -7.65 -4.08 18.44
N ASP A 156 -6.68 -4.15 17.53
CA ASP A 156 -5.27 -4.27 17.90
C ASP A 156 -4.39 -3.30 17.04
N VAL A 157 -3.13 -3.18 17.45
CA VAL A 157 -2.10 -2.46 16.70
C VAL A 157 -1.70 -3.31 15.50
N ALA A 158 -2.00 -2.83 14.31
CA ALA A 158 -1.69 -3.48 13.04
C ALA A 158 -0.29 -3.12 12.52
N ASN A 159 0.07 -1.82 12.57
CA ASN A 159 1.35 -1.33 12.06
C ASN A 159 1.95 -0.28 13.00
N ILE A 160 3.27 -0.28 13.09
CA ILE A 160 4.08 0.77 13.69
C ILE A 160 4.93 1.35 12.57
N ASN A 161 4.42 2.38 11.91
CA ASN A 161 5.05 2.93 10.71
C ASN A 161 6.21 3.89 11.04
N SER A 162 6.10 4.60 12.15
CA SER A 162 7.13 5.53 12.63
C SER A 162 6.88 5.83 14.11
N PRO A 163 7.82 6.52 14.79
CA PRO A 163 7.57 7.03 16.15
C PRO A 163 6.33 7.93 16.27
N ASN A 164 5.81 8.41 15.14
CA ASN A 164 4.71 9.37 15.09
C ASN A 164 3.43 8.81 14.43
N GLN A 165 3.45 7.54 13.97
CA GLN A 165 2.30 6.94 13.31
C GLN A 165 2.17 5.46 13.64
N ILE A 166 1.06 5.11 14.26
CA ILE A 166 0.61 3.73 14.52
C ILE A 166 -0.72 3.52 13.81
N VAL A 167 -0.90 2.36 13.20
CA VAL A 167 -2.19 1.96 12.60
C VAL A 167 -2.82 0.90 13.50
N ILE A 168 -4.09 1.13 13.85
CA ILE A 168 -4.94 0.17 14.53
C ILE A 168 -5.91 -0.48 13.53
N SER A 169 -6.26 -1.73 13.77
CA SER A 169 -7.20 -2.49 12.94
C SER A 169 -8.08 -3.38 13.80
N GLY A 170 -9.31 -3.60 13.37
CA GLY A 170 -10.25 -4.46 14.05
C GLY A 170 -11.66 -4.38 13.48
N ARG A 171 -12.65 -4.75 14.27
CA ARG A 171 -14.05 -4.71 13.83
C ARG A 171 -14.52 -3.28 13.59
N SER A 172 -15.12 -3.02 12.42
CA SER A 172 -15.58 -1.68 12.02
C SER A 172 -16.53 -1.05 13.05
N LYS A 173 -17.40 -1.83 13.65
CA LYS A 173 -18.34 -1.36 14.71
C LYS A 173 -17.63 -0.87 15.99
N ALA A 174 -16.41 -1.30 16.26
CA ALA A 174 -15.63 -0.88 17.42
C ALA A 174 -14.75 0.35 17.15
N MET A 175 -14.51 0.69 15.88
CA MET A 175 -13.64 1.80 15.50
C MET A 175 -14.06 3.16 16.08
N PRO A 176 -15.35 3.56 16.06
CA PRO A 176 -15.76 4.85 16.65
C PRO A 176 -15.43 4.98 18.13
N GLU A 177 -15.58 3.89 18.89
CA GLU A 177 -15.24 3.89 20.31
C GLU A 177 -13.72 3.96 20.53
N ALA A 178 -12.94 3.24 19.73
CA ALA A 178 -11.49 3.32 19.77
C ALA A 178 -10.99 4.74 19.48
N GLU A 179 -11.51 5.35 18.42
CA GLU A 179 -11.19 6.73 18.04
C GLU A 179 -11.53 7.72 19.15
N ARG A 180 -12.69 7.57 19.80
CA ARG A 180 -13.12 8.40 20.90
C ARG A 180 -12.18 8.28 22.11
N ARG A 181 -11.77 7.05 22.50
CA ARG A 181 -10.84 6.81 23.60
C ARG A 181 -9.48 7.41 23.32
N LEU A 182 -8.95 7.16 22.12
CA LEU A 182 -7.65 7.69 21.70
C LEU A 182 -7.68 9.21 21.63
N ALA A 183 -8.72 9.81 21.05
CA ALA A 183 -8.87 11.26 21.00
C ALA A 183 -8.88 11.87 22.41
N LYS A 184 -9.64 11.28 23.34
CA LYS A 184 -9.72 11.75 24.74
C LYS A 184 -8.37 11.62 25.45
N ALA A 185 -7.72 10.47 25.38
CA ALA A 185 -6.46 10.21 26.07
C ALA A 185 -5.28 10.98 25.49
N LEU A 186 -5.37 11.32 24.18
CA LEU A 186 -4.31 11.99 23.45
C LEU A 186 -4.53 13.50 23.28
N ALA A 187 -5.69 14.05 23.69
CA ALA A 187 -6.06 15.46 23.54
C ALA A 187 -5.18 16.42 24.33
N ASP A 188 -4.58 15.98 25.44
CA ASP A 188 -3.79 16.84 26.32
C ASP A 188 -2.43 17.30 25.76
N ARG A 189 -2.08 16.91 24.51
CA ARG A 189 -0.86 17.39 23.82
C ARG A 189 -1.22 17.80 22.39
N LYS A 190 -1.06 19.08 22.08
CA LYS A 190 -1.36 19.72 20.77
C LYS A 190 -0.88 18.88 19.56
N SER A 191 -1.80 18.43 18.74
CA SER A 191 -1.72 17.71 17.46
C SER A 191 -1.89 16.19 17.50
N THR A 192 -3.12 15.73 17.59
CA THR A 192 -3.50 14.35 17.24
C THR A 192 -4.40 14.41 16.01
N ARG A 193 -4.08 13.64 14.96
CA ARG A 193 -4.96 13.44 13.81
C ARG A 193 -5.31 11.95 13.71
N LEU A 194 -6.60 11.66 13.57
CA LEU A 194 -7.12 10.34 13.28
C LEU A 194 -7.60 10.35 11.83
N ASN A 195 -7.05 9.45 11.02
CA ASN A 195 -7.53 9.21 9.66
C ASN A 195 -8.07 7.78 9.62
N SER A 196 -9.38 7.65 9.47
CA SER A 196 -10.05 6.35 9.31
C SER A 196 -10.30 6.03 7.84
N SER A 197 -10.05 4.79 7.46
CA SER A 197 -10.48 4.19 6.19
C SER A 197 -11.29 2.94 6.49
N HIS A 198 -12.44 2.80 5.83
CA HIS A 198 -13.22 1.59 5.83
C HIS A 198 -12.82 0.76 4.61
N SER A 199 -12.40 -0.47 4.86
CA SER A 199 -12.07 -1.46 3.83
C SER A 199 -13.28 -2.30 3.52
#